data_a2e779c5d6742b011397b72965eea003
#
_entry.id   a2e779c5d6742b011397b72965eea003
#
_cell.length_a   1.000
_cell.length_b   1.000
_cell.length_c   1.000
_cell.angle_alpha   90.00
_cell.angle_beta   90.00
_cell.angle_gamma   90.00
#
_symmetry.space_group_name_H-M   'P 1'
#
loop_
_entity.id
_entity.type
_entity.pdbx_description
1 polymer ?
#
loop_
_entity_poly.entity_id
_entity_poly.type
_entity_poly.pdbx_seq_one_letter_code
_entity_poly.pdbx_strand_id
1 'polypeptide(L)' 'MELEEKVRELIKWYMDTYGVNKNQAVRDIESVVLHISHK' A
#
# COMPACT_ATOMS: atom_id res chain seq x y z
N MET A 1 -7.80 -14.21 4.18
CA MET A 1 -6.44 -14.67 3.91
C MET A 1 -5.42 -13.78 4.58
N GLU A 2 -4.33 -14.36 5.01
CA GLU A 2 -3.29 -13.60 5.70
C GLU A 2 -2.71 -12.49 4.85
N LEU A 3 -2.53 -12.76 3.56
CA LEU A 3 -1.95 -11.77 2.66
C LEU A 3 -2.83 -10.52 2.55
N GLU A 4 -4.14 -10.72 2.46
CA GLU A 4 -5.05 -9.59 2.38
C GLU A 4 -5.02 -8.76 3.65
N GLU A 5 -4.94 -9.43 4.79
CA GLU A 5 -4.87 -8.73 6.06
C GLU A 5 -3.59 -7.91 6.16
N LYS A 6 -2.49 -8.49 5.71
CA LYS A 6 -1.20 -7.77 5.73
C LYS A 6 -1.25 -6.56 4.85
N VAL A 7 -1.85 -6.67 3.68
CA VAL A 7 -1.97 -5.54 2.77
C VAL A 7 -2.83 -4.43 3.39
N ARG A 8 -3.92 -4.80 4.04
CA ARG A 8 -4.77 -3.81 4.70
C ARG A 8 -4.03 -3.11 5.82
N GLU A 9 -3.27 -3.85 6.60
CA GLU A 9 -2.47 -3.25 7.67
C GLU A 9 -1.43 -2.30 7.10
N LEU A 10 -0.81 -2.67 6.02
CA LEU A 10 0.18 -1.82 5.37
C LEU A 10 -0.45 -0.52 4.89
N ILE A 11 -1.62 -0.62 4.28
CA ILE A 11 -2.32 0.57 3.79
C ILE A 11 -2.68 1.48 4.97
N LYS A 12 -3.18 0.90 6.04
CA LYS A 12 -3.54 1.66 7.22
C LYS A 12 -2.33 2.36 7.82
N TRP A 13 -1.23 1.64 7.93
CA TRP A 13 0.01 2.20 8.44
C TRP A 13 0.50 3.36 7.56
N TYR A 14 0.44 3.15 6.26
CA TYR A 14 0.87 4.16 5.30
C TYR A 14 0.04 5.43 5.41
N MET A 15 -1.28 5.25 5.49
CA MET A 15 -2.17 6.39 5.64
C MET A 15 -1.88 7.18 6.90
N ASP A 16 -1.65 6.48 7.99
CA ASP A 16 -1.40 7.10 9.28
C ASP A 16 -0.04 7.79 9.29
N THR A 17 0.96 7.16 8.70
CA THR A 17 2.32 7.67 8.72
C THR A 17 2.48 8.91 7.84
N TYR A 18 1.87 8.90 6.66
CA TYR A 18 2.06 9.97 5.69
C TYR A 18 0.87 10.92 5.60
N GLY A 19 -0.21 10.62 6.30
CA GLY A 19 -1.37 11.49 6.30
C GLY A 19 -2.09 11.55 4.97
N VAL A 20 -2.05 10.47 4.19
CA VAL A 20 -2.73 10.41 2.90
C VAL A 20 -4.02 9.62 3.03
N ASN A 21 -4.92 9.78 2.05
CA ASN A 21 -6.16 9.01 2.07
C ASN A 21 -5.92 7.61 1.48
N LYS A 22 -6.96 6.77 1.59
CA LYS A 22 -6.85 5.39 1.16
C LYS A 22 -6.50 5.27 -0.32
N ASN A 23 -7.14 6.06 -1.16
CA ASN A 23 -6.89 6.00 -2.60
C ASN A 23 -5.45 6.32 -2.92
N GLN A 24 -4.92 7.34 -2.27
CA GLN A 24 -3.53 7.74 -2.48
C GLN A 24 -2.58 6.65 -1.98
N ALA A 25 -2.87 6.09 -0.81
CA ALA A 25 -2.03 5.05 -0.24
C ALA A 25 -1.99 3.81 -1.15
N VAL A 26 -3.15 3.40 -1.66
CA VAL A 26 -3.22 2.25 -2.55
C VAL A 26 -2.43 2.49 -3.83
N ARG A 27 -2.55 3.67 -4.40
CA ARG A 27 -1.83 4.00 -5.62
C ARG A 27 -0.32 4.00 -5.41
N ASP A 28 0.12 4.56 -4.31
CA ASP A 28 1.54 4.61 -4.01
C ASP A 28 2.11 3.21 -3.82
N ILE A 29 1.38 2.37 -3.09
CA ILE A 29 1.83 1.00 -2.83
C ILE A 29 1.85 0.20 -4.13
N GLU A 30 0.82 0.35 -4.96
CA GLU A 30 0.76 -0.34 -6.25
C GLU A 30 1.91 0.08 -7.15
N SER A 31 2.24 1.36 -7.13
CA SER A 31 3.33 1.88 -7.95
C SER A 31 4.65 1.22 -7.58
N VAL A 32 4.89 1.06 -6.29
CA VAL A 32 6.12 0.42 -5.82
C VAL A 32 6.16 -1.05 -6.23
N VAL A 33 5.04 -1.75 -6.05
CA VAL A 33 4.96 -3.17 -6.41
C VAL A 33 5.18 -3.37 -7.90
N LEU A 34 4.57 -2.53 -8.72
CA LEU A 34 4.74 -2.62 -10.16
C LEU A 34 6.17 -2.34 -10.59
N HIS A 35 6.79 -1.38 -9.92
CA HIS A 35 8.19 -1.05 -10.22
C HIS A 35 9.10 -2.24 -9.95
N ILE A 36 8.87 -2.92 -8.84
CA ILE A 36 9.66 -4.10 -8.49
C ILE A 36 9.40 -5.24 -9.47
N SER A 37 8.13 -5.42 -9.85
CA SER A 37 7.74 -6.51 -10.75
C SER A 37 8.28 -6.35 -12.15
N HIS A 38 8.61 -5.14 -12.54
CA HIS A 38 9.09 -4.87 -13.89
C HIS A 38 10.57 -5.12 -14.08
N LYS A 39 11.22 -5.54 -13.06
CA LYS A 39 12.65 -5.79 -13.17
C LYS A 39 13.02 -7.07 -13.93
#